data_12c8657d7d82052a879c427f5622f7eb
#
_entry.id   12c8657d7d82052a879c427f5622f7eb
#
_cell.length_a   1.000
_cell.length_b   1.000
_cell.length_c   1.000
_cell.angle_alpha   90.00
_cell.angle_beta   90.00
_cell.angle_gamma   90.00
#
_symmetry.space_group_name_H-M   'P 1'
#
loop_
_entity.id
_entity.type
_entity.pdbx_description
1 polymer ?
#
loop_
_entity_poly.entity_id
_entity_poly.type
_entity_poly.pdbx_seq_one_letter_code
_entity_poly.pdbx_strand_id
1 'polypeptide(L)'
;GMNNHLAKPLIRSELESILKQYFEMELIDNELNKSSAIFIKGINISSVIENYNTDINDIYRMYEKFYKEYKDIDKDLESLKNSEKEYFEYLHKLKGVSGNLHIQEVFETSKKIYDNKEFSFSNHLIEITKNICENIENSILPILKSSQKDIKTLDLKELKNGIEKLIVDLKDYEYISSEKIGLLLDNLKTLLPKKDIDLLNKSFEKNDNETVISLLENILKDFDAK
;
A
#
# COMPACT_ATOMS: atom_id res chain seq x y z
N GLY A 1 5.32 1.91 -34.05
CA GLY A 1 6.55 1.87 -33.28
C GLY A 1 6.30 2.41 -31.89
N MET A 2 7.04 1.93 -30.87
CA MET A 2 6.96 2.49 -29.51
C MET A 2 7.81 3.77 -29.51
N ASN A 3 7.19 4.91 -29.19
CA ASN A 3 7.87 6.20 -29.21
C ASN A 3 8.49 6.56 -27.85
N ASN A 4 8.07 5.90 -26.75
CA ASN A 4 8.57 6.11 -25.40
C ASN A 4 8.61 4.79 -24.63
N HIS A 5 9.52 4.70 -23.64
CA HIS A 5 9.72 3.53 -22.81
C HIS A 5 9.75 3.96 -21.34
N LEU A 6 8.92 3.32 -20.50
CA LEU A 6 8.95 3.48 -19.06
C LEU A 6 9.56 2.24 -18.42
N ALA A 7 10.63 2.43 -17.67
CA ALA A 7 11.27 1.35 -16.91
C ALA A 7 10.53 1.08 -15.60
N LYS A 8 10.65 -0.14 -15.08
CA LYS A 8 10.22 -0.46 -13.70
C LYS A 8 11.40 -0.30 -12.75
N PRO A 9 11.22 0.31 -11.57
CA PRO A 9 9.97 0.85 -11.03
C PRO A 9 9.50 2.09 -11.80
N LEU A 10 8.17 2.27 -11.93
CA LEU A 10 7.59 3.45 -12.58
C LEU A 10 7.85 4.70 -11.71
N ILE A 11 8.48 5.70 -12.29
CA ILE A 11 8.74 6.99 -11.66
C ILE A 11 7.66 7.97 -12.14
N ARG A 12 6.93 8.54 -11.19
CA ARG A 12 5.81 9.46 -11.48
C ARG A 12 6.22 10.60 -12.39
N SER A 13 7.36 11.28 -12.12
CA SER A 13 7.85 12.40 -12.93
C SER A 13 8.12 12.02 -14.40
N GLU A 14 8.59 10.79 -14.66
CA GLU A 14 8.78 10.29 -16.02
C GLU A 14 7.44 10.05 -16.72
N LEU A 15 6.47 9.44 -16.00
CA LEU A 15 5.12 9.23 -16.51
C LEU A 15 4.43 10.57 -16.79
N GLU A 16 4.48 11.52 -15.86
CA GLU A 16 3.92 12.87 -16.02
C GLU A 16 4.54 13.61 -17.21
N SER A 17 5.85 13.50 -17.40
CA SER A 17 6.55 14.09 -18.56
C SER A 17 6.02 13.52 -19.88
N ILE A 18 5.80 12.21 -19.93
CA ILE A 18 5.24 11.54 -21.12
C ILE A 18 3.77 11.96 -21.35
N LEU A 19 2.96 11.98 -20.28
CA LEU A 19 1.55 12.40 -20.37
C LEU A 19 1.43 13.85 -20.82
N LYS A 20 2.24 14.76 -20.29
CA LYS A 20 2.27 16.18 -20.76
C LYS A 20 2.62 16.28 -22.25
N GLN A 21 3.55 15.46 -22.73
CA GLN A 21 3.94 15.48 -24.16
C GLN A 21 2.80 15.06 -25.09
N TYR A 22 1.92 14.13 -24.67
CA TYR A 22 0.87 13.57 -25.53
C TYR A 22 -0.50 14.19 -25.33
N PHE A 23 -0.80 14.74 -24.16
CA PHE A 23 -2.16 15.16 -23.78
C PHE A 23 -2.29 16.64 -23.43
N GLU A 24 -1.22 17.43 -23.48
CA GLU A 24 -1.21 18.85 -23.07
C GLU A 24 -1.91 19.09 -21.71
N MET A 25 -1.76 18.13 -20.77
CA MET A 25 -2.43 18.18 -19.47
C MET A 25 -1.66 19.05 -18.48
N GLU A 26 -2.36 19.98 -17.82
CA GLU A 26 -1.88 20.56 -16.57
C GLU A 26 -2.15 19.56 -15.43
N LEU A 27 -1.06 19.12 -14.76
CA LEU A 27 -1.17 18.24 -13.61
C LEU A 27 -1.37 19.08 -12.36
N ILE A 28 -2.37 18.73 -11.55
CA ILE A 28 -2.63 19.38 -10.28
C ILE A 28 -1.53 18.94 -9.29
N ASP A 29 -0.66 19.87 -8.91
CA ASP A 29 0.28 19.68 -7.81
C ASP A 29 -0.50 19.74 -6.49
N ASN A 30 -0.89 18.58 -5.98
CA ASN A 30 -1.35 18.47 -4.61
C ASN A 30 -0.14 18.55 -3.68
N GLU A 31 0.01 19.64 -2.96
CA GLU A 31 0.93 19.77 -1.82
C GLU A 31 0.48 18.85 -0.66
N LEU A 32 0.56 17.54 -0.86
CA LEU A 32 0.29 16.57 0.20
C LEU A 32 1.51 16.47 1.12
N ASN A 33 1.29 16.92 2.36
CA ASN A 33 2.03 16.67 3.60
C ASN A 33 3.46 16.09 3.49
N LYS A 34 4.39 16.89 2.94
CA LYS A 34 5.84 16.57 2.97
C LYS A 34 6.46 16.70 4.37
N SER A 35 5.73 17.28 5.35
CA SER A 35 6.31 17.72 6.63
C SER A 35 6.30 16.67 7.75
N SER A 36 5.71 15.48 7.55
CA SER A 36 5.55 14.48 8.61
C SER A 36 6.23 13.13 8.39
N ALA A 37 6.98 12.97 7.30
CA ALA A 37 7.68 11.72 7.03
C ALA A 37 8.84 11.52 8.00
N ILE A 38 8.84 10.40 8.72
CA ILE A 38 9.95 10.00 9.60
C ILE A 38 11.16 9.54 8.78
N PHE A 39 12.36 9.82 9.30
CA PHE A 39 13.58 9.27 8.71
C PHE A 39 13.76 7.81 9.18
N ILE A 40 13.92 6.90 8.22
CA ILE A 40 14.21 5.49 8.50
C ILE A 40 15.43 5.09 7.69
N LYS A 41 16.45 4.55 8.37
CA LYS A 41 17.69 4.11 7.71
C LYS A 41 17.41 3.05 6.66
N GLY A 42 17.88 3.28 5.43
CA GLY A 42 17.74 2.35 4.31
C GLY A 42 16.40 2.47 3.55
N ILE A 43 15.53 3.40 3.93
CA ILE A 43 14.24 3.65 3.31
C ILE A 43 14.11 5.12 2.91
N ASN A 44 13.74 5.38 1.67
CA ASN A 44 13.48 6.75 1.18
C ASN A 44 11.98 7.01 1.06
N ILE A 45 11.34 7.31 2.18
CA ILE A 45 9.88 7.56 2.26
C ILE A 45 9.48 8.75 1.40
N SER A 46 10.30 9.81 1.34
CA SER A 46 9.98 11.01 0.56
C SER A 46 9.79 10.70 -0.92
N SER A 47 10.66 9.86 -1.50
CA SER A 47 10.50 9.43 -2.89
C SER A 47 9.25 8.57 -3.11
N VAL A 48 8.84 7.80 -2.12
CA VAL A 48 7.58 7.02 -2.20
C VAL A 48 6.38 7.96 -2.18
N ILE A 49 6.37 8.97 -1.29
CA ILE A 49 5.33 10.01 -1.24
C ILE A 49 5.21 10.71 -2.59
N GLU A 50 6.33 11.12 -3.18
CA GLU A 50 6.36 11.81 -4.48
C GLU A 50 5.81 10.93 -5.61
N ASN A 51 6.12 9.62 -5.59
CA ASN A 51 5.67 8.70 -6.64
C ASN A 51 4.19 8.33 -6.54
N TYR A 52 3.68 8.09 -5.34
CA TYR A 52 2.32 7.58 -5.16
C TYR A 52 1.30 8.69 -4.92
N ASN A 53 1.71 9.88 -4.50
CA ASN A 53 0.83 11.01 -4.19
C ASN A 53 -0.37 10.61 -3.32
N THR A 54 -0.11 9.81 -2.29
CA THR A 54 -1.11 9.26 -1.39
C THR A 54 -0.84 9.66 0.06
N ASP A 55 -1.75 9.34 0.96
CA ASP A 55 -1.61 9.62 2.39
C ASP A 55 -0.41 8.88 2.99
N ILE A 56 0.27 9.50 3.96
CA ILE A 56 1.46 8.94 4.61
C ILE A 56 1.15 7.61 5.32
N ASN A 57 -0.07 7.45 5.87
CA ASN A 57 -0.47 6.20 6.52
C ASN A 57 -0.63 5.06 5.52
N ASP A 58 -1.08 5.35 4.30
CA ASP A 58 -1.14 4.33 3.23
C ASP A 58 0.26 3.88 2.83
N ILE A 59 1.23 4.81 2.79
CA ILE A 59 2.64 4.49 2.56
C ILE A 59 3.18 3.63 3.71
N TYR A 60 2.88 3.98 4.97
CA TYR A 60 3.27 3.15 6.11
C TYR A 60 2.65 1.74 6.06
N ARG A 61 1.41 1.60 5.58
CA ARG A 61 0.77 0.29 5.34
C ARG A 61 1.45 -0.51 4.23
N MET A 62 2.02 0.15 3.20
CA MET A 62 2.83 -0.53 2.18
C MET A 62 4.09 -1.15 2.81
N TYR A 63 4.78 -0.41 3.69
CA TYR A 63 5.93 -0.92 4.43
C TYR A 63 5.54 -2.02 5.44
N GLU A 64 4.37 -1.92 6.09
CA GLU A 64 3.84 -3.00 6.93
C GLU A 64 3.63 -4.29 6.13
N LYS A 65 3.09 -4.19 4.90
CA LYS A 65 2.96 -5.35 3.99
C LYS A 65 4.32 -5.95 3.63
N PHE A 66 5.30 -5.10 3.32
CA PHE A 66 6.68 -5.54 3.08
C PHE A 66 7.23 -6.30 4.28
N TYR A 67 7.11 -5.75 5.49
CA TYR A 67 7.53 -6.41 6.72
C TYR A 67 6.87 -7.78 6.90
N LYS A 68 5.54 -7.86 6.77
CA LYS A 68 4.78 -9.11 6.94
C LYS A 68 5.24 -10.20 5.98
N GLU A 69 5.59 -9.81 4.75
CA GLU A 69 5.97 -10.75 3.70
C GLU A 69 7.43 -11.19 3.77
N TYR A 70 8.35 -10.30 4.19
CA TYR A 70 9.79 -10.57 4.06
C TYR A 70 10.56 -10.65 5.39
N LYS A 71 9.92 -10.55 6.56
CA LYS A 71 10.59 -10.67 7.87
C LYS A 71 11.26 -12.02 8.11
N ASP A 72 10.75 -13.06 7.50
CA ASP A 72 11.26 -14.45 7.61
C ASP A 72 12.02 -14.87 6.33
N ILE A 73 12.60 -13.96 5.58
CA ILE A 73 13.27 -14.18 4.27
C ILE A 73 14.31 -15.30 4.32
N ASP A 74 15.01 -15.48 5.44
CA ASP A 74 15.98 -16.56 5.62
C ASP A 74 15.33 -17.94 5.51
N LYS A 75 14.15 -18.13 6.14
CA LYS A 75 13.39 -19.38 6.08
C LYS A 75 12.79 -19.59 4.70
N ASP A 76 12.29 -18.51 4.09
CA ASP A 76 11.69 -18.56 2.77
C ASP A 76 12.71 -18.99 1.72
N LEU A 77 13.87 -18.34 1.65
CA LEU A 77 14.93 -18.69 0.71
C LEU A 77 15.51 -20.08 0.97
N GLU A 78 15.63 -20.50 2.24
CA GLU A 78 16.05 -21.87 2.58
C GLU A 78 15.05 -22.90 2.07
N SER A 79 13.74 -22.65 2.18
CA SER A 79 12.70 -23.57 1.69
C SER A 79 12.69 -23.68 0.16
N LEU A 80 13.10 -22.61 -0.55
CA LEU A 80 13.10 -22.52 -2.00
C LEU A 80 14.40 -22.97 -2.67
N LYS A 81 15.45 -23.28 -1.89
CA LYS A 81 16.79 -23.60 -2.43
C LYS A 81 16.83 -24.78 -3.42
N ASN A 82 15.86 -25.69 -3.34
CA ASN A 82 15.79 -26.87 -4.22
C ASN A 82 14.93 -26.62 -5.48
N SER A 83 14.29 -25.45 -5.62
CA SER A 83 13.46 -25.08 -6.75
C SER A 83 13.96 -23.75 -7.35
N GLU A 84 14.83 -23.84 -8.35
CA GLU A 84 15.40 -22.65 -9.00
C GLU A 84 14.30 -21.71 -9.51
N LYS A 85 13.23 -22.26 -10.10
CA LYS A 85 12.10 -21.49 -10.61
C LYS A 85 11.45 -20.65 -9.51
N GLU A 86 11.04 -21.28 -8.40
CA GLU A 86 10.36 -20.61 -7.29
C GLU A 86 11.28 -19.61 -6.59
N TYR A 87 12.57 -19.94 -6.47
CA TYR A 87 13.58 -19.05 -5.93
C TYR A 87 13.68 -17.74 -6.75
N PHE A 88 13.74 -17.84 -8.09
CA PHE A 88 13.80 -16.65 -8.93
C PHE A 88 12.46 -15.91 -9.04
N GLU A 89 11.32 -16.58 -8.93
CA GLU A 89 10.01 -15.93 -8.81
C GLU A 89 9.93 -15.09 -7.53
N TYR A 90 10.41 -15.62 -6.40
CA TYR A 90 10.51 -14.89 -5.13
C TYR A 90 11.42 -13.66 -5.24
N LEU A 91 12.61 -13.82 -5.80
CA LEU A 91 13.55 -12.70 -6.02
C LEU A 91 12.98 -11.64 -6.97
N HIS A 92 12.27 -12.04 -8.01
CA HIS A 92 11.61 -11.11 -8.93
C HIS A 92 10.58 -10.26 -8.20
N LYS A 93 9.79 -10.87 -7.34
CA LYS A 93 8.79 -10.19 -6.52
C LYS A 93 9.45 -9.24 -5.51
N LEU A 94 10.45 -9.70 -4.77
CA LEU A 94 11.21 -8.89 -3.83
C LEU A 94 11.87 -7.68 -4.52
N LYS A 95 12.50 -7.89 -5.67
CA LYS A 95 13.07 -6.83 -6.51
C LYS A 95 12.02 -5.78 -6.87
N GLY A 96 10.86 -6.22 -7.36
CA GLY A 96 9.78 -5.30 -7.75
C GLY A 96 9.24 -4.48 -6.58
N VAL A 97 8.95 -5.14 -5.46
CA VAL A 97 8.40 -4.47 -4.28
C VAL A 97 9.41 -3.51 -3.65
N SER A 98 10.68 -3.93 -3.48
CA SER A 98 11.71 -3.08 -2.89
C SER A 98 12.04 -1.86 -3.77
N GLY A 99 11.99 -2.02 -5.10
CA GLY A 99 12.14 -0.90 -6.03
C GLY A 99 11.01 0.12 -5.90
N ASN A 100 9.76 -0.34 -5.85
CA ASN A 100 8.59 0.53 -5.69
C ASN A 100 8.57 1.25 -4.34
N LEU A 101 9.09 0.64 -3.28
CA LEU A 101 9.18 1.21 -1.94
C LEU A 101 10.50 1.97 -1.70
N HIS A 102 11.31 2.19 -2.72
CA HIS A 102 12.61 2.87 -2.62
C HIS A 102 13.52 2.32 -1.50
N ILE A 103 13.52 0.97 -1.32
CA ILE A 103 14.44 0.23 -0.46
C ILE A 103 15.66 -0.16 -1.32
N GLN A 104 16.51 0.83 -1.60
CA GLN A 104 17.51 0.76 -2.68
C GLN A 104 18.46 -0.43 -2.55
N GLU A 105 18.98 -0.69 -1.35
CA GLU A 105 19.99 -1.74 -1.15
C GLU A 105 19.41 -3.14 -1.39
N VAL A 106 18.17 -3.39 -0.94
CA VAL A 106 17.46 -4.65 -1.20
C VAL A 106 17.15 -4.81 -2.68
N PHE A 107 16.70 -3.72 -3.34
CA PHE A 107 16.45 -3.71 -4.78
C PHE A 107 17.70 -4.07 -5.59
N GLU A 108 18.81 -3.36 -5.36
CA GLU A 108 20.06 -3.58 -6.12
C GLU A 108 20.62 -4.98 -5.89
N THR A 109 20.59 -5.48 -4.63
CA THR A 109 21.10 -6.80 -4.32
C THR A 109 20.25 -7.91 -4.92
N SER A 110 18.92 -7.82 -4.79
CA SER A 110 17.99 -8.77 -5.41
C SER A 110 18.10 -8.76 -6.94
N LYS A 111 18.30 -7.58 -7.53
CA LYS A 111 18.53 -7.42 -8.98
C LYS A 111 19.80 -8.13 -9.42
N LYS A 112 20.93 -7.95 -8.72
CA LYS A 112 22.20 -8.62 -9.04
C LYS A 112 22.04 -10.15 -9.03
N ILE A 113 21.41 -10.69 -7.98
CA ILE A 113 21.18 -12.14 -7.90
C ILE A 113 20.28 -12.61 -9.04
N TYR A 114 19.18 -11.89 -9.29
CA TYR A 114 18.19 -12.25 -10.29
C TYR A 114 18.77 -12.20 -11.72
N ASP A 115 19.40 -11.08 -12.08
CA ASP A 115 19.83 -10.82 -13.45
C ASP A 115 21.11 -11.61 -13.80
N ASN A 116 22.06 -11.73 -12.86
CA ASN A 116 23.38 -12.36 -13.09
C ASN A 116 23.43 -13.82 -12.60
N LYS A 117 22.42 -14.32 -11.91
CA LYS A 117 22.40 -15.65 -11.26
C LYS A 117 23.52 -15.81 -10.20
N GLU A 118 23.86 -14.71 -9.52
CA GLU A 118 24.96 -14.65 -8.54
C GLU A 118 24.49 -14.99 -7.12
N PHE A 119 24.33 -16.26 -6.82
CA PHE A 119 23.87 -16.76 -5.49
C PHE A 119 24.76 -16.37 -4.32
N SER A 120 26.03 -15.96 -4.55
CA SER A 120 26.96 -15.52 -3.51
C SER A 120 26.45 -14.34 -2.66
N PHE A 121 25.55 -13.53 -3.21
CA PHE A 121 24.93 -12.41 -2.49
C PHE A 121 23.72 -12.77 -1.63
N SER A 122 23.29 -14.03 -1.60
CA SER A 122 22.06 -14.43 -0.89
C SER A 122 22.13 -14.14 0.62
N ASN A 123 23.26 -14.40 1.29
CA ASN A 123 23.44 -14.09 2.71
C ASN A 123 23.38 -12.57 2.98
N HIS A 124 23.97 -11.78 2.10
CA HIS A 124 23.90 -10.32 2.21
C HIS A 124 22.47 -9.81 1.99
N LEU A 125 21.73 -10.37 1.01
CA LEU A 125 20.33 -10.03 0.80
C LEU A 125 19.48 -10.33 2.03
N ILE A 126 19.69 -11.47 2.67
CA ILE A 126 19.00 -11.84 3.92
C ILE A 126 19.29 -10.80 5.01
N GLU A 127 20.56 -10.47 5.22
CA GLU A 127 20.98 -9.51 6.24
C GLU A 127 20.33 -8.13 6.05
N ILE A 128 20.48 -7.55 4.87
CA ILE A 128 19.93 -6.20 4.61
C ILE A 128 18.41 -6.18 4.67
N THR A 129 17.72 -7.24 4.18
CA THR A 129 16.26 -7.31 4.24
C THR A 129 15.77 -7.43 5.68
N LYS A 130 16.43 -8.22 6.52
CA LYS A 130 16.12 -8.31 7.96
C LYS A 130 16.34 -6.98 8.68
N ASN A 131 17.43 -6.28 8.39
CA ASN A 131 17.70 -4.96 8.96
C ASN A 131 16.61 -3.94 8.57
N ILE A 132 16.15 -3.96 7.32
CA ILE A 132 15.02 -3.12 6.87
C ILE A 132 13.73 -3.51 7.61
N CYS A 133 13.42 -4.80 7.72
CA CYS A 133 12.26 -5.27 8.46
C CYS A 133 12.29 -4.83 9.94
N GLU A 134 13.43 -4.91 10.59
CA GLU A 134 13.63 -4.43 11.97
C GLU A 134 13.41 -2.91 12.07
N ASN A 135 13.93 -2.13 11.12
CA ASN A 135 13.72 -0.69 11.07
C ASN A 135 12.22 -0.33 10.88
N ILE A 136 11.50 -1.08 10.03
CA ILE A 136 10.05 -0.92 9.86
C ILE A 136 9.31 -1.28 11.14
N GLU A 137 9.67 -2.40 11.78
CA GLU A 137 9.05 -2.85 13.03
C GLU A 137 9.19 -1.82 14.15
N ASN A 138 10.38 -1.24 14.28
CA ASN A 138 10.68 -0.30 15.36
C ASN A 138 10.16 1.12 15.10
N SER A 139 9.98 1.52 13.84
CA SER A 139 9.65 2.91 13.50
C SER A 139 8.23 3.08 12.96
N ILE A 140 7.77 2.22 12.06
CA ILE A 140 6.47 2.36 11.36
C ILE A 140 5.35 1.65 12.11
N LEU A 141 5.56 0.40 12.55
CA LEU A 141 4.47 -0.37 13.18
C LEU A 141 3.94 0.27 14.46
N PRO A 142 4.75 0.93 15.32
CA PRO A 142 4.22 1.65 16.47
C PRO A 142 3.29 2.81 16.08
N ILE A 143 3.62 3.54 15.01
CA ILE A 143 2.77 4.65 14.50
C ILE A 143 1.43 4.12 14.03
N LEU A 144 1.42 3.05 13.22
CA LEU A 144 0.19 2.43 12.76
C LEU A 144 -0.67 1.87 13.91
N LYS A 145 -0.04 1.32 14.94
CA LYS A 145 -0.74 0.84 16.14
C LYS A 145 -1.31 1.98 17.00
N SER A 146 -0.60 3.10 17.12
CA SER A 146 -1.10 4.27 17.86
C SER A 146 -2.27 4.93 17.13
N SER A 147 -2.17 5.06 15.81
CA SER A 147 -3.27 5.58 14.97
C SER A 147 -4.54 4.71 15.05
N GLN A 148 -4.41 3.41 15.32
CA GLN A 148 -5.55 2.52 15.57
C GLN A 148 -6.17 2.66 16.97
N LYS A 149 -5.41 3.14 17.97
CA LYS A 149 -5.93 3.32 19.34
C LYS A 149 -6.80 4.55 19.51
N ASP A 150 -6.66 5.55 18.65
CA ASP A 150 -7.49 6.75 18.62
C ASP A 150 -8.75 6.61 17.76
N ILE A 151 -9.20 5.37 17.50
CA ILE A 151 -10.51 5.13 16.88
C ILE A 151 -11.56 5.57 17.91
N LYS A 152 -11.93 6.87 17.87
CA LYS A 152 -13.19 7.33 18.45
C LYS A 152 -14.28 6.50 17.80
N THR A 153 -15.04 5.75 18.60
CA THR A 153 -16.33 5.22 18.15
C THR A 153 -17.14 6.42 17.68
N LEU A 154 -17.34 6.50 16.34
CA LEU A 154 -18.15 7.55 15.76
C LEU A 154 -19.58 7.45 16.32
N ASP A 155 -20.17 8.58 16.66
CA ASP A 155 -21.61 8.67 16.91
C ASP A 155 -22.34 8.18 15.64
N LEU A 156 -23.50 7.58 15.82
CA LEU A 156 -24.31 7.03 14.71
C LEU A 156 -24.59 8.07 13.62
N LYS A 157 -24.72 9.34 13.99
CA LYS A 157 -24.89 10.46 13.06
C LYS A 157 -23.61 10.77 12.28
N GLU A 158 -22.48 10.76 12.95
CA GLU A 158 -21.17 10.95 12.29
C GLU A 158 -20.85 9.78 11.35
N LEU A 159 -21.21 8.56 11.73
CA LEU A 159 -21.05 7.37 10.92
C LEU A 159 -21.93 7.44 9.65
N LYS A 160 -23.21 7.84 9.78
CA LYS A 160 -24.10 8.06 8.63
C LYS A 160 -23.52 9.07 7.65
N ASN A 161 -23.13 10.24 8.15
CA ASN A 161 -22.51 11.29 7.33
C ASN A 161 -21.22 10.79 6.62
N GLY A 162 -20.42 9.99 7.32
CA GLY A 162 -19.21 9.37 6.77
C GLY A 162 -19.51 8.39 5.63
N ILE A 163 -20.57 7.57 5.79
CA ILE A 163 -21.02 6.63 4.74
C ILE A 163 -21.58 7.39 3.54
N GLU A 164 -22.42 8.40 3.75
CA GLU A 164 -22.97 9.23 2.65
C GLU A 164 -21.87 9.90 1.84
N LYS A 165 -20.89 10.50 2.52
CA LYS A 165 -19.73 11.10 1.86
C LYS A 165 -18.93 10.07 1.08
N LEU A 166 -18.69 8.89 1.65
CA LEU A 166 -17.95 7.82 0.98
C LEU A 166 -18.67 7.34 -0.29
N ILE A 167 -20.01 7.25 -0.27
CA ILE A 167 -20.80 6.92 -1.46
C ILE A 167 -20.62 7.97 -2.56
N VAL A 168 -20.58 9.26 -2.21
CA VAL A 168 -20.32 10.35 -3.16
C VAL A 168 -18.91 10.20 -3.73
N ASP A 169 -17.89 10.10 -2.87
CA ASP A 169 -16.49 9.94 -3.28
C ASP A 169 -16.32 8.73 -4.22
N LEU A 170 -17.00 7.60 -3.96
CA LEU A 170 -16.98 6.41 -4.83
C LEU A 170 -17.67 6.63 -6.18
N LYS A 171 -18.79 7.37 -6.22
CA LYS A 171 -19.51 7.71 -7.46
C LYS A 171 -18.72 8.66 -8.34
N ASP A 172 -17.95 9.55 -7.73
CA ASP A 172 -17.11 10.53 -8.42
C ASP A 172 -15.71 9.98 -8.75
N TYR A 173 -15.46 8.69 -8.46
CA TYR A 173 -14.16 8.02 -8.65
C TYR A 173 -13.00 8.70 -7.91
N GLU A 174 -13.29 9.37 -6.78
CA GLU A 174 -12.25 9.96 -5.94
C GLU A 174 -11.43 8.88 -5.22
N TYR A 175 -10.16 9.18 -4.98
CA TYR A 175 -9.29 8.30 -4.20
C TYR A 175 -9.74 8.26 -2.74
N ILE A 176 -9.97 7.04 -2.23
CA ILE A 176 -10.32 6.81 -0.82
C ILE A 176 -9.17 6.12 -0.14
N SER A 177 -8.62 6.74 0.90
CA SER A 177 -7.51 6.17 1.66
C SER A 177 -7.93 4.88 2.38
N SER A 178 -7.00 3.92 2.47
CA SER A 178 -7.22 2.66 3.22
C SER A 178 -7.53 2.91 4.69
N GLU A 179 -7.10 4.05 5.25
CA GLU A 179 -7.41 4.46 6.60
C GLU A 179 -8.89 4.81 6.76
N LYS A 180 -9.47 5.59 5.84
CA LYS A 180 -10.92 5.90 5.84
C LYS A 180 -11.76 4.64 5.73
N ILE A 181 -11.37 3.71 4.84
CA ILE A 181 -12.04 2.40 4.70
C ILE A 181 -11.92 1.59 6.00
N GLY A 182 -10.71 1.51 6.57
CA GLY A 182 -10.46 0.79 7.81
C GLY A 182 -11.27 1.34 8.99
N LEU A 183 -11.28 2.67 9.17
CA LEU A 183 -12.07 3.34 10.21
C LEU A 183 -13.57 3.06 10.06
N LEU A 184 -14.10 3.15 8.83
CA LEU A 184 -15.49 2.82 8.55
C LEU A 184 -15.82 1.36 8.91
N LEU A 185 -15.03 0.40 8.43
CA LEU A 185 -15.23 -1.02 8.69
C LEU A 185 -15.16 -1.34 10.19
N ASP A 186 -14.24 -0.74 10.93
CA ASP A 186 -14.08 -0.95 12.36
C ASP A 186 -15.31 -0.44 13.15
N ASN A 187 -15.87 0.70 12.77
CA ASN A 187 -17.12 1.19 13.37
C ASN A 187 -18.31 0.33 12.98
N LEU A 188 -18.41 -0.14 11.74
CA LEU A 188 -19.48 -1.01 11.28
C LEU A 188 -19.43 -2.40 11.89
N LYS A 189 -18.27 -2.92 12.30
CA LYS A 189 -18.13 -4.24 12.97
C LYS A 189 -18.97 -4.36 14.25
N THR A 190 -19.24 -3.24 14.91
CA THR A 190 -20.06 -3.21 16.14
C THR A 190 -21.57 -3.21 15.86
N LEU A 191 -21.96 -2.89 14.62
CA LEU A 191 -23.35 -2.65 14.23
C LEU A 191 -23.89 -3.69 13.25
N LEU A 192 -23.02 -4.36 12.50
CA LEU A 192 -23.37 -5.26 11.42
C LEU A 192 -22.89 -6.69 11.67
N PRO A 193 -23.59 -7.69 11.09
CA PRO A 193 -23.13 -9.07 11.07
C PRO A 193 -21.77 -9.22 10.39
N LYS A 194 -20.92 -10.12 10.88
CA LYS A 194 -19.60 -10.40 10.34
C LYS A 194 -19.60 -10.66 8.81
N LYS A 195 -20.63 -11.36 8.34
CA LYS A 195 -20.80 -11.69 6.91
C LYS A 195 -20.84 -10.45 6.02
N ASP A 196 -21.53 -9.39 6.49
CA ASP A 196 -21.69 -8.14 5.71
C ASP A 196 -20.41 -7.33 5.72
N ILE A 197 -19.67 -7.33 6.83
CA ILE A 197 -18.34 -6.73 6.95
C ILE A 197 -17.33 -7.44 6.02
N ASP A 198 -17.33 -8.77 6.02
CA ASP A 198 -16.44 -9.57 5.16
C ASP A 198 -16.74 -9.32 3.67
N LEU A 199 -18.02 -9.14 3.32
CA LEU A 199 -18.42 -8.82 1.94
C LEU A 199 -17.98 -7.43 1.53
N LEU A 200 -18.18 -6.41 2.38
CA LEU A 200 -17.71 -5.04 2.16
C LEU A 200 -16.18 -5.02 1.95
N ASN A 201 -15.45 -5.64 2.86
CA ASN A 201 -13.98 -5.67 2.79
C ASN A 201 -13.50 -6.30 1.47
N LYS A 202 -14.08 -7.46 1.09
CA LYS A 202 -13.75 -8.15 -0.15
C LYS A 202 -14.07 -7.32 -1.39
N SER A 203 -15.15 -6.52 -1.36
CA SER A 203 -15.53 -5.65 -2.48
C SER A 203 -14.59 -4.46 -2.59
N PHE A 204 -14.16 -3.87 -1.48
CA PHE A 204 -13.10 -2.85 -1.47
C PHE A 204 -11.77 -3.38 -2.02
N GLU A 205 -11.33 -4.58 -1.60
CA GLU A 205 -10.11 -5.23 -2.10
C GLU A 205 -10.13 -5.46 -3.62
N LYS A 206 -11.32 -5.67 -4.18
CA LYS A 206 -11.52 -5.89 -5.63
C LYS A 206 -11.76 -4.61 -6.43
N ASN A 207 -11.80 -3.46 -5.77
CA ASN A 207 -12.24 -2.18 -6.37
C ASN A 207 -13.62 -2.28 -7.04
N ASP A 208 -14.53 -3.08 -6.48
CA ASP A 208 -15.90 -3.25 -6.97
C ASP A 208 -16.80 -2.16 -6.35
N ASN A 209 -16.65 -0.94 -6.87
CA ASN A 209 -17.33 0.25 -6.35
C ASN A 209 -18.85 0.12 -6.42
N GLU A 210 -19.41 -0.53 -7.44
CA GLU A 210 -20.86 -0.70 -7.58
C GLU A 210 -21.43 -1.54 -6.44
N THR A 211 -20.79 -2.67 -6.13
CA THR A 211 -21.19 -3.53 -5.00
C THR A 211 -21.00 -2.80 -3.66
N VAL A 212 -19.89 -2.07 -3.47
CA VAL A 212 -19.65 -1.30 -2.25
C VAL A 212 -20.74 -0.25 -2.04
N ILE A 213 -21.06 0.56 -3.07
CA ILE A 213 -22.12 1.59 -3.00
C ILE A 213 -23.47 0.96 -2.63
N SER A 214 -23.86 -0.13 -3.29
CA SER A 214 -25.11 -0.83 -3.04
C SER A 214 -25.22 -1.33 -1.58
N LEU A 215 -24.13 -1.90 -1.05
CA LEU A 215 -24.08 -2.36 0.35
C LEU A 215 -24.18 -1.19 1.33
N LEU A 216 -23.47 -0.09 1.09
CA LEU A 216 -23.50 1.09 1.95
C LEU A 216 -24.87 1.79 1.92
N GLU A 217 -25.52 1.87 0.76
CA GLU A 217 -26.88 2.41 0.65
C GLU A 217 -27.91 1.56 1.41
N ASN A 218 -27.76 0.24 1.43
CA ASN A 218 -28.63 -0.66 2.22
C ASN A 218 -28.39 -0.47 3.72
N ILE A 219 -27.14 -0.33 4.14
CA ILE A 219 -26.78 -0.03 5.55
C ILE A 219 -27.43 1.28 6.01
N LEU A 220 -27.39 2.33 5.19
CA LEU A 220 -28.05 3.60 5.52
C LEU A 220 -29.56 3.44 5.68
N LYS A 221 -30.23 2.70 4.79
CA LYS A 221 -31.67 2.41 4.92
C LYS A 221 -32.02 1.70 6.23
N ASP A 222 -31.18 0.71 6.63
CA ASP A 222 -31.38 -0.03 7.89
C ASP A 222 -31.15 0.88 9.11
N PHE A 223 -30.28 1.88 9.02
CA PHE A 223 -30.09 2.88 10.07
C PHE A 223 -31.24 3.88 10.17
N ASP A 224 -31.94 4.18 9.07
CA ASP A 224 -33.08 5.09 9.04
C ASP A 224 -34.38 4.39 9.51
N ALA A 225 -34.42 3.06 9.47
CA ALA A 225 -35.57 2.27 9.89
C ALA A 225 -35.61 1.95 11.42
N LYS A 226 -34.50 2.28 12.12
CA LYS A 226 -34.38 2.09 13.60
C LYS A 226 -34.50 3.40 14.34
#